data_c701b6e176b9b896c2ab2190d5dd5ce1
#
_entry.id   c701b6e176b9b896c2ab2190d5dd5ce1
#
_cell.length_a   1.000
_cell.length_b   1.000
_cell.length_c   1.000
_cell.angle_alpha   90.00
_cell.angle_beta   90.00
_cell.angle_gamma   90.00
#
_symmetry.space_group_name_H-M   'P 1'
#
loop_
_entity.id
_entity.type
_entity.pdbx_description
1 polymer ?
#
loop_
_entity_poly.entity_id
_entity_poly.type
_entity_poly.pdbx_seq_one_letter_code
_entity_poly.pdbx_strand_id
1 'polypeptide(L)'
;VAAQETLCIVAGSYLVFGDPASGRLAAQEQRFTFVWKRDENDDSLKICYCHVSHPLPPAPDSEPLSVSVSKQAYLYLKAVLMRQRQDEAVTVRDVDGTSWRIKPDEIVCVEARKQRTVLHCEKTDVTVHGCMGNVLEQLGLDMMYVHRSFAISPRHVASLEKRDLVMDNGLVIEIPTKRLSQVKKELFG
;
A
#
# COMPACT_ATOMS: atom_id res chain seq x y z
N VAL A 1 -22.23 -18.28 17.75
CA VAL A 1 -23.02 -19.21 16.93
C VAL A 1 -23.89 -20.03 17.88
N ALA A 2 -25.19 -20.04 17.68
CA ALA A 2 -26.12 -20.93 18.37
C ALA A 2 -26.76 -21.85 17.31
N ALA A 3 -26.75 -23.12 17.54
CA ALA A 3 -27.28 -24.11 16.62
C ALA A 3 -28.23 -25.07 17.39
N GLN A 4 -29.37 -25.38 16.77
CA GLN A 4 -30.25 -26.49 17.12
C GLN A 4 -30.32 -27.41 15.90
N GLU A 5 -30.87 -28.61 16.02
CA GLU A 5 -30.85 -29.63 14.93
C GLU A 5 -31.34 -29.11 13.58
N THR A 6 -32.21 -28.10 13.57
CA THR A 6 -32.79 -27.53 12.32
C THR A 6 -32.44 -26.05 12.08
N LEU A 7 -31.86 -25.35 13.06
CA LEU A 7 -31.57 -23.91 12.99
C LEU A 7 -30.12 -23.61 13.37
N CYS A 8 -29.49 -22.70 12.62
CA CYS A 8 -28.19 -22.15 12.95
C CYS A 8 -28.27 -20.61 12.89
N ILE A 9 -27.86 -19.93 13.96
CA ILE A 9 -27.80 -18.47 14.02
C ILE A 9 -26.33 -18.05 13.97
N VAL A 10 -26.00 -17.23 12.99
CA VAL A 10 -24.67 -16.64 12.82
C VAL A 10 -24.79 -15.13 12.95
N ALA A 11 -24.12 -14.56 13.93
CA ALA A 11 -24.03 -13.12 14.12
C ALA A 11 -22.57 -12.68 14.09
N GLY A 12 -22.33 -11.51 13.53
CA GLY A 12 -20.98 -10.96 13.42
C GLY A 12 -20.96 -9.53 12.92
N SER A 13 -19.78 -9.03 12.60
CA SER A 13 -19.61 -7.75 11.95
C SER A 13 -18.65 -7.87 10.76
N TYR A 14 -18.80 -6.97 9.80
CA TYR A 14 -17.91 -6.83 8.66
C TYR A 14 -17.74 -5.36 8.29
N LEU A 15 -16.67 -5.06 7.57
CA LEU A 15 -16.38 -3.72 7.08
C LEU A 15 -16.72 -3.63 5.59
N VAL A 16 -17.50 -2.62 5.24
CA VAL A 16 -17.78 -2.26 3.85
C VAL A 16 -16.89 -1.08 3.48
N PHE A 17 -16.19 -1.20 2.38
CA PHE A 17 -15.34 -0.14 1.85
C PHE A 17 -15.95 0.40 0.57
N GLY A 18 -15.86 1.72 0.39
CA GLY A 18 -16.15 2.36 -0.89
C GLY A 18 -15.12 1.97 -1.95
N ASP A 19 -15.48 2.17 -3.22
CA ASP A 19 -14.56 1.96 -4.33
C ASP A 19 -13.31 2.84 -4.20
N PRO A 20 -12.10 2.27 -4.14
CA PRO A 20 -10.86 3.05 -4.07
C PRO A 20 -10.68 4.03 -5.23
N ALA A 21 -11.23 3.72 -6.41
CA ALA A 21 -11.16 4.58 -7.59
C ALA A 21 -12.01 5.85 -7.46
N SER A 22 -12.99 5.86 -6.58
CA SER A 22 -13.85 7.02 -6.33
C SER A 22 -13.18 8.14 -5.53
N GLY A 23 -11.99 7.91 -4.97
CA GLY A 23 -11.29 8.83 -4.07
C GLY A 23 -12.01 9.05 -2.73
N ARG A 24 -13.13 8.38 -2.50
CA ARG A 24 -13.92 8.42 -1.26
C ARG A 24 -13.85 7.07 -0.57
N LEU A 25 -12.86 6.91 0.30
CA LEU A 25 -12.80 5.75 1.20
C LEU A 25 -13.72 6.01 2.39
N ALA A 26 -14.97 5.58 2.25
CA ALA A 26 -15.83 5.39 3.40
C ALA A 26 -15.70 3.94 3.85
N ALA A 27 -15.17 3.71 5.04
CA ALA A 27 -15.28 2.42 5.68
C ALA A 27 -16.43 2.48 6.67
N GLN A 28 -17.33 1.52 6.58
CA GLN A 28 -18.48 1.44 7.44
C GLN A 28 -18.57 0.05 8.06
N GLU A 29 -18.57 -0.01 9.39
CA GLU A 29 -18.86 -1.26 10.09
C GLU A 29 -20.36 -1.58 9.97
N GLN A 30 -20.64 -2.80 9.60
CA GLN A 30 -22.00 -3.33 9.59
C GLN A 30 -22.05 -4.56 10.47
N ARG A 31 -23.15 -4.72 11.21
CA ARG A 31 -23.44 -5.91 11.99
C ARG A 31 -24.50 -6.72 11.28
N PHE A 32 -24.36 -8.02 11.31
CA PHE A 32 -25.30 -8.92 10.70
C PHE A 32 -25.73 -10.03 11.65
N THR A 33 -26.95 -10.50 11.41
CA THR A 33 -27.47 -11.76 11.98
C THR A 33 -28.14 -12.52 10.86
N PHE A 34 -27.65 -13.71 10.56
CA PHE A 34 -28.27 -14.66 9.63
C PHE A 34 -28.81 -15.84 10.41
N VAL A 35 -30.07 -16.23 10.10
CA VAL A 35 -30.67 -17.46 10.59
C VAL A 35 -30.77 -18.42 9.39
N TRP A 36 -30.10 -19.55 9.52
CA TRP A 36 -30.12 -20.62 8.56
C TRP A 36 -31.05 -21.70 9.04
N LYS A 37 -31.89 -22.21 8.16
CA LYS A 37 -32.75 -23.35 8.40
C LYS A 37 -32.36 -24.46 7.43
N ARG A 38 -32.34 -25.70 7.91
CA ARG A 38 -32.21 -26.89 7.06
C ARG A 38 -33.54 -27.12 6.35
N ASP A 39 -33.49 -27.25 5.03
CA ASP A 39 -34.66 -27.59 4.22
C ASP A 39 -34.91 -29.10 4.32
N GLU A 40 -36.15 -29.46 4.60
CA GLU A 40 -36.54 -30.87 4.81
C GLU A 40 -36.56 -31.70 3.50
N ASN A 41 -36.57 -31.02 2.33
CA ASN A 41 -36.68 -31.73 1.02
C ASN A 41 -35.31 -32.07 0.44
N ASP A 42 -34.31 -31.19 0.61
CA ASP A 42 -33.01 -31.31 -0.05
C ASP A 42 -31.83 -31.31 0.90
N ASP A 43 -32.09 -31.26 2.22
CA ASP A 43 -31.08 -31.21 3.28
C ASP A 43 -30.14 -29.99 3.20
N SER A 44 -30.42 -29.02 2.33
CA SER A 44 -29.64 -27.81 2.16
C SER A 44 -29.88 -26.79 3.26
N LEU A 45 -28.88 -25.96 3.54
CA LEU A 45 -29.02 -24.81 4.45
C LEU A 45 -29.49 -23.58 3.67
N LYS A 46 -30.63 -23.03 4.06
CA LYS A 46 -31.22 -21.82 3.48
C LYS A 46 -31.30 -20.71 4.51
N ILE A 47 -31.00 -19.47 4.10
CA ILE A 47 -31.19 -18.30 4.95
C ILE A 47 -32.70 -18.02 5.05
N CYS A 48 -33.27 -18.13 6.22
CA CYS A 48 -34.66 -17.82 6.48
C CYS A 48 -34.87 -16.44 7.12
N TYR A 49 -33.80 -15.83 7.66
CA TYR A 49 -33.84 -14.49 8.22
C TYR A 49 -32.47 -13.82 8.01
N CYS A 50 -32.49 -12.55 7.64
CA CYS A 50 -31.31 -11.71 7.50
C CYS A 50 -31.59 -10.36 8.16
N HIS A 51 -30.70 -9.95 9.06
CA HIS A 51 -30.69 -8.60 9.61
C HIS A 51 -29.30 -8.00 9.41
N VAL A 52 -29.25 -6.78 8.87
CA VAL A 52 -28.04 -5.99 8.76
C VAL A 52 -28.30 -4.62 9.34
N SER A 53 -27.44 -4.16 10.22
CA SER A 53 -27.56 -2.86 10.87
C SER A 53 -26.23 -2.11 10.88
N HIS A 54 -26.31 -0.79 10.91
CA HIS A 54 -25.19 0.08 11.09
C HIS A 54 -25.13 0.47 12.57
N PRO A 55 -24.03 0.23 13.28
CA PRO A 55 -23.89 0.76 14.62
C PRO A 55 -23.93 2.29 14.59
N LEU A 56 -24.60 2.89 15.53
CA LEU A 56 -24.54 4.34 15.73
C LEU A 56 -23.09 4.75 16.04
N PRO A 57 -22.61 5.87 15.47
CA PRO A 57 -21.30 6.37 15.83
C PRO A 57 -21.22 6.59 17.35
N PRO A 58 -20.08 6.32 17.98
CA PRO A 58 -19.88 6.61 19.39
C PRO A 58 -20.06 8.09 19.66
N ALA A 59 -20.36 8.45 20.90
CA ALA A 59 -20.52 9.84 21.33
C ALA A 59 -19.27 10.69 20.99
N PRO A 60 -19.42 12.00 20.75
CA PRO A 60 -18.37 12.85 20.16
C PRO A 60 -17.06 12.94 20.95
N ASP A 61 -17.01 12.48 22.19
CA ASP A 61 -15.80 12.53 23.05
C ASP A 61 -14.95 11.24 23.01
N SER A 62 -15.35 10.21 22.25
CA SER A 62 -14.54 9.01 22.03
C SER A 62 -14.06 8.97 20.58
N GLU A 63 -12.74 8.78 20.35
CA GLU A 63 -12.26 8.52 19.00
C GLU A 63 -13.07 7.36 18.41
N PRO A 64 -13.77 7.57 17.27
CA PRO A 64 -14.59 6.51 16.70
C PRO A 64 -13.70 5.33 16.31
N LEU A 65 -13.94 4.16 16.88
CA LEU A 65 -13.32 2.90 16.46
C LEU A 65 -13.32 2.74 14.92
N SER A 66 -14.37 3.26 14.27
CA SER A 66 -14.50 3.27 12.81
C SER A 66 -13.41 4.06 12.08
N VAL A 67 -12.90 5.16 12.64
CA VAL A 67 -11.83 5.96 12.00
C VAL A 67 -10.49 5.23 12.08
N SER A 68 -10.17 4.59 13.21
CA SER A 68 -8.96 3.81 13.38
C SER A 68 -8.94 2.57 12.47
N VAL A 69 -10.05 1.85 12.41
CA VAL A 69 -10.20 0.67 11.54
C VAL A 69 -10.19 1.07 10.07
N SER A 70 -10.83 2.17 9.70
CA SER A 70 -10.81 2.72 8.33
C SER A 70 -9.41 3.09 7.90
N LYS A 71 -8.63 3.71 8.79
CA LYS A 71 -7.25 4.07 8.51
C LYS A 71 -6.36 2.84 8.31
N GLN A 72 -6.51 1.82 9.17
CA GLN A 72 -5.77 0.56 9.05
C GLN A 72 -6.16 -0.20 7.79
N ALA A 73 -7.43 -0.30 7.47
CA ALA A 73 -7.91 -0.95 6.27
C ALA A 73 -7.48 -0.20 5.01
N TYR A 74 -7.48 1.13 5.02
CA TYR A 74 -6.92 1.94 3.94
C TYR A 74 -5.44 1.66 3.73
N LEU A 75 -4.66 1.65 4.81
CA LEU A 75 -3.23 1.34 4.74
C LEU A 75 -2.98 -0.09 4.23
N TYR A 76 -3.80 -1.04 4.66
CA TYR A 76 -3.72 -2.43 4.18
C TYR A 76 -4.07 -2.53 2.68
N LEU A 77 -5.19 -1.94 2.24
CA LEU A 77 -5.58 -1.93 0.82
C LEU A 77 -4.55 -1.19 -0.03
N LYS A 78 -4.05 -0.06 0.45
CA LYS A 78 -2.97 0.67 -0.22
C LYS A 78 -1.73 -0.21 -0.36
N ALA A 79 -1.33 -0.93 0.69
CA ALA A 79 -0.20 -1.85 0.66
C ALA A 79 -0.42 -3.03 -0.31
N VAL A 80 -1.63 -3.61 -0.34
CA VAL A 80 -1.99 -4.70 -1.28
C VAL A 80 -1.96 -4.21 -2.72
N LEU A 81 -2.56 -3.06 -3.01
CA LEU A 81 -2.56 -2.47 -4.36
C LEU A 81 -1.16 -2.08 -4.83
N MET A 82 -0.32 -1.54 -3.92
CA MET A 82 1.08 -1.26 -4.22
C MET A 82 1.87 -2.54 -4.50
N ARG A 83 1.61 -3.61 -3.73
CA ARG A 83 2.27 -4.91 -3.96
C ARG A 83 1.87 -5.51 -5.30
N GLN A 84 0.61 -5.43 -5.70
CA GLN A 84 0.15 -5.88 -7.03
C GLN A 84 0.80 -5.06 -8.16
N ARG A 85 0.93 -3.73 -7.99
CA ARG A 85 1.60 -2.86 -8.98
C ARG A 85 3.10 -3.12 -9.08
N GLN A 86 3.75 -3.59 -8.01
CA GLN A 86 5.19 -3.91 -8.03
C GLN A 86 5.51 -5.12 -8.91
N ASP A 87 4.55 -6.04 -9.09
CA ASP A 87 4.72 -7.20 -9.97
C ASP A 87 4.49 -6.88 -11.45
N GLU A 88 3.86 -5.73 -11.78
CA GLU A 88 3.61 -5.29 -13.14
C GLU A 88 4.74 -4.43 -13.67
N ALA A 89 5.40 -4.89 -14.74
CA ALA A 89 6.43 -4.11 -15.39
C ALA A 89 5.83 -2.85 -16.06
N VAL A 90 6.40 -1.70 -15.74
CA VAL A 90 6.04 -0.41 -16.34
C VAL A 90 6.90 -0.11 -17.57
N THR A 91 6.31 0.54 -18.57
CA THR A 91 7.05 0.98 -19.75
C THR A 91 7.53 2.41 -19.55
N VAL A 92 8.84 2.60 -19.62
CA VAL A 92 9.50 3.90 -19.47
C VAL A 92 10.23 4.24 -20.76
N ARG A 93 10.08 5.46 -21.23
CA ARG A 93 10.83 5.96 -22.40
C ARG A 93 11.99 6.82 -21.92
N ASP A 94 13.21 6.45 -22.32
CA ASP A 94 14.42 7.21 -21.99
C ASP A 94 14.59 8.48 -22.85
N VAL A 95 15.61 9.26 -22.53
CA VAL A 95 15.92 10.52 -23.23
C VAL A 95 16.35 10.30 -24.68
N ASP A 96 16.80 9.11 -25.04
CA ASP A 96 17.26 8.72 -26.38
C ASP A 96 16.12 8.11 -27.21
N GLY A 97 14.93 7.99 -26.62
CA GLY A 97 13.72 7.48 -27.26
C GLY A 97 13.53 5.97 -27.16
N THR A 98 14.42 5.25 -26.47
CA THR A 98 14.31 3.81 -26.24
C THR A 98 13.21 3.55 -25.21
N SER A 99 12.39 2.53 -25.45
CA SER A 99 11.37 2.08 -24.52
C SER A 99 11.87 0.92 -23.69
N TRP A 100 11.90 1.12 -22.39
CA TRP A 100 12.32 0.13 -21.39
C TRP A 100 11.11 -0.45 -20.68
N ARG A 101 11.11 -1.75 -20.44
CA ARG A 101 10.13 -2.41 -19.59
C ARG A 101 10.82 -2.78 -18.28
N ILE A 102 10.48 -2.07 -17.21
CA ILE A 102 11.15 -2.16 -15.91
C ILE A 102 10.11 -2.54 -14.87
N LYS A 103 10.44 -3.48 -14.00
CA LYS A 103 9.64 -3.75 -12.83
C LYS A 103 9.96 -2.74 -11.73
N PRO A 104 8.96 -2.23 -11.00
CA PRO A 104 9.18 -1.31 -9.89
C PRO A 104 10.13 -1.83 -8.81
N ASP A 105 10.14 -3.16 -8.59
CA ASP A 105 11.03 -3.81 -7.64
C ASP A 105 12.50 -3.92 -8.10
N GLU A 106 12.77 -3.76 -9.39
CA GLU A 106 14.13 -3.68 -9.94
C GLU A 106 14.76 -2.29 -9.78
N ILE A 107 13.99 -1.27 -9.38
CA ILE A 107 14.49 0.10 -9.22
C ILE A 107 15.08 0.27 -7.81
N VAL A 108 16.39 0.41 -7.75
CA VAL A 108 17.19 0.55 -6.53
C VAL A 108 17.05 1.94 -5.93
N CYS A 109 17.28 2.97 -6.75
CA CYS A 109 17.09 4.34 -6.34
C CYS A 109 16.82 5.26 -7.55
N VAL A 110 16.35 6.46 -7.26
CA VAL A 110 16.02 7.48 -8.25
C VAL A 110 16.79 8.75 -7.93
N GLU A 111 17.51 9.28 -8.92
CA GLU A 111 18.33 10.47 -8.79
C GLU A 111 17.78 11.62 -9.64
N ALA A 112 17.61 12.79 -9.04
CA ALA A 112 17.26 14.03 -9.75
C ALA A 112 18.51 14.70 -10.33
N ARG A 113 18.57 14.85 -11.65
CA ARG A 113 19.63 15.56 -12.39
C ARG A 113 19.06 16.71 -13.21
N LYS A 114 18.92 17.88 -12.60
CA LYS A 114 18.32 19.08 -13.22
C LYS A 114 16.87 18.79 -13.72
N GLN A 115 16.67 18.77 -15.04
CA GLN A 115 15.38 18.49 -15.69
C GLN A 115 15.19 17.02 -16.08
N ARG A 116 16.07 16.16 -15.63
CA ARG A 116 16.04 14.72 -15.90
C ARG A 116 16.05 13.95 -14.60
N THR A 117 15.57 12.73 -14.67
CA THR A 117 15.56 11.77 -13.56
C THR A 117 16.27 10.51 -14.03
N VAL A 118 17.21 10.00 -13.24
CA VAL A 118 17.88 8.73 -13.50
C VAL A 118 17.26 7.67 -12.60
N LEU A 119 16.75 6.63 -13.19
CA LEU A 119 16.30 5.42 -12.52
C LEU A 119 17.49 4.46 -12.46
N HIS A 120 18.09 4.30 -11.30
CA HIS A 120 19.13 3.31 -11.06
C HIS A 120 18.48 1.97 -10.78
N CYS A 121 18.55 1.06 -11.74
CA CYS A 121 18.01 -0.28 -11.60
C CYS A 121 19.12 -1.29 -11.27
N GLU A 122 18.75 -2.52 -10.90
CA GLU A 122 19.73 -3.57 -10.59
C GLU A 122 20.75 -3.82 -11.70
N LYS A 123 20.32 -3.70 -12.96
CA LYS A 123 21.14 -4.10 -14.13
C LYS A 123 21.57 -2.93 -15.00
N THR A 124 20.84 -1.83 -14.98
CA THR A 124 21.07 -0.70 -15.90
C THR A 124 20.47 0.57 -15.34
N ASP A 125 21.00 1.69 -15.79
CA ASP A 125 20.48 3.02 -15.49
C ASP A 125 19.62 3.51 -16.65
N VAL A 126 18.44 4.06 -16.35
CA VAL A 126 17.55 4.63 -17.36
C VAL A 126 17.30 6.10 -17.04
N THR A 127 17.67 6.99 -17.98
CA THR A 127 17.46 8.42 -17.81
C THR A 127 16.18 8.85 -18.51
N VAL A 128 15.30 9.51 -17.78
CA VAL A 128 14.00 9.97 -18.28
C VAL A 128 13.86 11.49 -18.17
N HIS A 129 13.02 12.08 -19.00
CA HIS A 129 12.65 13.49 -18.88
C HIS A 129 11.68 13.71 -17.73
N GLY A 130 11.84 14.82 -17.04
CA GLY A 130 10.94 15.23 -15.96
C GLY A 130 11.63 15.32 -14.61
N CYS A 131 10.93 15.96 -13.66
CA CYS A 131 11.39 16.03 -12.28
C CYS A 131 11.07 14.73 -11.53
N MET A 132 11.90 14.40 -10.56
CA MET A 132 11.82 13.14 -9.80
C MET A 132 10.42 12.90 -9.20
N GLY A 133 9.78 13.92 -8.63
CA GLY A 133 8.45 13.77 -8.04
C GLY A 133 7.40 13.31 -9.06
N ASN A 134 7.35 13.94 -10.24
CA ASN A 134 6.41 13.56 -11.30
C ASN A 134 6.69 12.16 -11.84
N VAL A 135 7.98 11.80 -11.98
CA VAL A 135 8.37 10.46 -12.44
C VAL A 135 7.95 9.39 -11.44
N LEU A 136 8.18 9.61 -10.15
CA LEU A 136 7.75 8.69 -9.09
C LEU A 136 6.23 8.51 -9.07
N GLU A 137 5.47 9.60 -9.22
CA GLU A 137 4.02 9.58 -9.26
C GLU A 137 3.49 8.83 -10.49
N GLN A 138 4.03 9.13 -11.68
CA GLN A 138 3.63 8.47 -12.94
C GLN A 138 3.89 6.96 -12.91
N LEU A 139 5.01 6.54 -12.31
CA LEU A 139 5.38 5.13 -12.19
C LEU A 139 4.71 4.45 -10.98
N GLY A 140 4.03 5.22 -10.12
CA GLY A 140 3.41 4.71 -8.91
C GLY A 140 4.42 4.15 -7.90
N LEU A 141 5.64 4.69 -7.89
CA LEU A 141 6.73 4.26 -7.03
C LEU A 141 6.63 4.89 -5.64
N ASP A 142 6.57 4.05 -4.61
CA ASP A 142 6.64 4.49 -3.21
C ASP A 142 8.08 4.38 -2.72
N MET A 143 8.82 5.45 -2.87
CA MET A 143 10.24 5.52 -2.53
C MET A 143 10.50 6.49 -1.39
N MET A 144 11.48 6.18 -0.56
CA MET A 144 11.89 7.01 0.56
C MET A 144 12.87 8.10 0.12
N TYR A 145 12.52 9.36 0.37
CA TYR A 145 13.43 10.47 0.10
C TYR A 145 14.51 10.56 1.19
N VAL A 146 15.75 10.29 0.83
CA VAL A 146 16.92 10.39 1.71
C VAL A 146 17.70 11.69 1.52
N HIS A 147 17.62 12.28 0.32
CA HIS A 147 18.23 13.54 -0.06
C HIS A 147 17.27 14.33 -0.96
N ARG A 148 17.48 15.65 -1.14
CA ARG A 148 16.69 16.45 -2.10
C ARG A 148 16.74 15.92 -3.54
N SER A 149 17.80 15.20 -3.86
CA SER A 149 18.05 14.66 -5.20
C SER A 149 18.02 13.14 -5.24
N PHE A 150 17.74 12.45 -4.14
CA PHE A 150 17.70 11.00 -4.10
C PHE A 150 16.49 10.48 -3.35
N ALA A 151 15.77 9.56 -3.99
CA ALA A 151 14.78 8.71 -3.39
C ALA A 151 15.20 7.24 -3.57
N ILE A 152 15.08 6.42 -2.55
CA ILE A 152 15.55 5.04 -2.53
C ILE A 152 14.42 4.05 -2.30
N SER A 153 14.61 2.84 -2.76
CA SER A 153 13.82 1.68 -2.32
C SER A 153 14.42 1.10 -1.05
N PRO A 154 13.72 1.10 0.10
CA PRO A 154 14.27 0.56 1.35
C PRO A 154 14.71 -0.91 1.26
N ARG A 155 14.15 -1.66 0.31
CA ARG A 155 14.47 -3.09 0.10
C ARG A 155 15.87 -3.31 -0.44
N HIS A 156 16.42 -2.32 -1.13
CA HIS A 156 17.73 -2.35 -1.78
C HIS A 156 18.83 -1.69 -0.94
N VAL A 157 18.56 -1.42 0.35
CA VAL A 157 19.56 -0.88 1.26
C VAL A 157 20.42 -2.01 1.79
N ALA A 158 21.72 -1.97 1.48
CA ALA A 158 22.66 -2.95 1.99
C ALA A 158 23.19 -2.56 3.38
N SER A 159 23.61 -1.29 3.58
CA SER A 159 24.11 -0.81 4.87
C SER A 159 24.05 0.70 4.98
N LEU A 160 24.19 1.19 6.23
CA LEU A 160 24.37 2.62 6.50
C LEU A 160 25.57 2.80 7.44
N GLU A 161 26.67 3.29 6.89
CA GLU A 161 27.91 3.53 7.61
C GLU A 161 28.09 5.03 7.85
N LYS A 162 28.05 5.45 9.11
CA LYS A 162 28.10 6.88 9.49
C LYS A 162 27.02 7.69 8.77
N ARG A 163 27.31 8.19 7.56
CA ARG A 163 26.41 8.99 6.72
C ARG A 163 26.24 8.42 5.31
N ASP A 164 27.02 7.40 4.99
CA ASP A 164 27.04 6.78 3.67
C ASP A 164 26.05 5.63 3.64
N LEU A 165 24.97 5.82 2.90
CA LEU A 165 23.97 4.80 2.62
C LEU A 165 24.43 4.00 1.40
N VAL A 166 24.71 2.73 1.62
CA VAL A 166 25.16 1.80 0.57
C VAL A 166 23.95 1.02 0.07
N MET A 167 23.74 1.06 -1.23
CA MET A 167 22.72 0.27 -1.92
C MET A 167 23.31 -1.07 -2.37
N ASP A 168 22.45 -2.07 -2.61
CA ASP A 168 22.86 -3.42 -3.03
C ASP A 168 23.54 -3.48 -4.40
N ASN A 169 23.28 -2.50 -5.28
CA ASN A 169 23.99 -2.32 -6.55
C ASN A 169 25.36 -1.62 -6.40
N GLY A 170 25.79 -1.33 -5.16
CA GLY A 170 27.06 -0.68 -4.85
C GLY A 170 27.03 0.86 -4.92
N LEU A 171 25.89 1.48 -5.23
CA LEU A 171 25.77 2.93 -5.19
C LEU A 171 25.83 3.43 -3.74
N VAL A 172 26.63 4.48 -3.51
CA VAL A 172 26.76 5.12 -2.18
C VAL A 172 26.11 6.50 -2.22
N ILE A 173 25.20 6.76 -1.28
CA ILE A 173 24.46 8.02 -1.18
C ILE A 173 24.78 8.66 0.18
N GLU A 174 25.38 9.85 0.17
CA GLU A 174 25.66 10.59 1.38
C GLU A 174 24.38 11.23 1.94
N ILE A 175 24.01 10.84 3.16
CA ILE A 175 22.82 11.37 3.86
C ILE A 175 23.16 12.69 4.57
N PRO A 176 22.41 13.77 4.34
CA PRO A 176 22.59 15.02 5.08
C PRO A 176 22.40 14.82 6.58
N THR A 177 23.26 15.44 7.40
CA THR A 177 23.25 15.29 8.85
C THR A 177 21.86 15.54 9.45
N LYS A 178 21.11 16.52 8.91
CA LYS A 178 19.76 16.88 9.39
C LYS A 178 18.73 15.76 9.14
N ARG A 179 18.97 14.88 8.19
CA ARG A 179 18.06 13.77 7.85
C ARG A 179 18.48 12.42 8.42
N LEU A 180 19.72 12.32 8.90
CA LEU A 180 20.31 11.05 9.30
C LEU A 180 19.51 10.31 10.38
N SER A 181 19.04 11.02 11.40
CA SER A 181 18.24 10.44 12.49
C SER A 181 16.88 9.92 11.99
N GLN A 182 16.24 10.66 11.08
CA GLN A 182 14.98 10.24 10.49
C GLN A 182 15.17 9.01 9.61
N VAL A 183 16.17 9.03 8.72
CA VAL A 183 16.48 7.90 7.82
C VAL A 183 16.82 6.65 8.62
N LYS A 184 17.62 6.77 9.70
CA LYS A 184 17.90 5.64 10.60
C LYS A 184 16.65 5.05 11.23
N LYS A 185 15.74 5.90 11.69
CA LYS A 185 14.48 5.46 12.30
C LYS A 185 13.56 4.77 11.30
N GLU A 186 13.50 5.25 10.07
CA GLU A 186 12.63 4.70 9.04
C GLU A 186 13.16 3.37 8.45
N LEU A 187 14.49 3.19 8.39
CA LEU A 187 15.12 1.99 7.82
C LEU A 187 15.38 0.88 8.84
N PHE A 188 15.71 1.24 10.09
CA PHE A 188 16.24 0.29 11.08
C PHE A 188 15.52 0.37 12.44
N GLY A 189 14.52 1.26 12.61
CA GLY A 189 13.75 1.48 13.86
C GLY A 189 12.40 0.78 13.86
#